data_0ee38cc99e3fe1a51aa78e9c803a47d3
#
_entry.id   0ee38cc99e3fe1a51aa78e9c803a47d3
#
_cell.length_a   1.000
_cell.length_b   1.000
_cell.length_c   1.000
_cell.angle_alpha   90.00
_cell.angle_beta   90.00
_cell.angle_gamma   90.00
#
_symmetry.space_group_name_H-M   'P 1'
#
loop_
_entity.id
_entity.type
_entity.pdbx_description
1 polymer ?
#
loop_
_entity_poly.entity_id
_entity_poly.type
_entity_poly.pdbx_seq_one_letter_code
_entity_poly.pdbx_strand_id
1 'polypeptide(L)'
;MASNYSDSVVHHTRQELTSDDKRYAAVHLNETDETRKSAVAEIKRWIEECDDLRVQIDKNDRGDFLILRFLRVCKFNLEKTKIRMQNYYEQRFRLPEWYMNKNPFRPELQELLDLGIILPLRKPDNHGRLVIIMYGTRHDPKKHKVSDITKIAVMAIEIATKNYTAVSVYGCSLFLDVANPTIQHALQMQPQIIMNLVHAWQSSYPIRIQSINIINASKYIDIVLRLFRSFMNEKMKNRLHVYLESAMQNCFKDIPANILPVEFGGTGGTLQELAGYWKKLLEENRDWLMDDEKNCY
;
A
#
# COMPACT_ATOMS: atom_id res chain seq x y z
N MET A 1 -24.54 18.62 0.15
CA MET A 1 -24.51 17.83 1.40
C MET A 1 -23.04 17.76 1.84
N ALA A 2 -22.68 18.38 2.95
CA ALA A 2 -21.32 18.35 3.46
C ALA A 2 -21.02 16.92 3.96
N SER A 3 -20.19 16.19 3.24
CA SER A 3 -19.69 14.90 3.65
C SER A 3 -18.83 15.13 4.91
N ASN A 4 -19.18 14.48 6.00
CA ASN A 4 -18.38 14.47 7.22
C ASN A 4 -17.00 13.89 6.91
N TYR A 5 -16.01 14.76 6.69
CA TYR A 5 -14.63 14.39 6.43
C TYR A 5 -13.93 13.72 7.63
N SER A 6 -14.56 13.71 8.80
CA SER A 6 -13.97 13.20 10.05
C SER A 6 -13.64 11.69 10.03
N ASP A 7 -14.28 10.91 9.16
CA ASP A 7 -14.16 9.45 9.12
C ASP A 7 -13.38 8.91 7.90
N SER A 8 -12.73 9.78 7.12
CA SER A 8 -11.93 9.35 5.96
C SER A 8 -10.52 8.97 6.38
N VAL A 9 -9.92 7.97 5.71
CA VAL A 9 -8.49 7.64 5.86
C VAL A 9 -7.58 8.78 5.37
N VAL A 10 -8.13 9.73 4.62
CA VAL A 10 -7.38 10.90 4.15
C VAL A 10 -7.70 12.10 5.03
N HIS A 11 -6.69 12.60 5.71
CA HIS A 11 -6.77 13.73 6.62
C HIS A 11 -5.82 14.85 6.17
N HIS A 12 -6.18 16.10 6.45
CA HIS A 12 -5.30 17.25 6.15
C HIS A 12 -4.12 17.33 7.12
N THR A 13 -4.32 16.86 8.36
CA THR A 13 -3.29 16.81 9.40
C THR A 13 -3.11 15.36 9.88
N ARG A 14 -1.91 15.06 10.40
CA ARG A 14 -1.65 13.75 10.97
C ARG A 14 -2.58 13.48 12.16
N GLN A 15 -3.29 12.37 12.09
CA GLN A 15 -4.16 11.91 13.16
C GLN A 15 -3.34 11.28 14.28
N GLU A 16 -3.62 11.66 15.53
CA GLU A 16 -3.08 10.95 16.68
C GLU A 16 -3.77 9.61 16.86
N LEU A 17 -3.03 8.65 17.43
CA LEU A 17 -3.61 7.38 17.83
C LEU A 17 -4.57 7.56 18.99
N THR A 18 -5.74 6.94 18.89
CA THR A 18 -6.69 6.84 20.00
C THR A 18 -6.11 5.97 21.14
N SER A 19 -6.76 5.99 22.30
CA SER A 19 -6.37 5.11 23.42
C SER A 19 -6.44 3.62 23.06
N ASP A 20 -7.40 3.23 22.22
CA ASP A 20 -7.55 1.85 21.76
C ASP A 20 -6.44 1.47 20.78
N ASP A 21 -6.07 2.38 19.86
CA ASP A 21 -4.94 2.18 18.95
C ASP A 21 -3.63 2.01 19.70
N LYS A 22 -3.39 2.84 20.73
CA LYS A 22 -2.19 2.77 21.59
C LYS A 22 -2.15 1.45 22.34
N ARG A 23 -3.28 1.00 22.90
CA ARG A 23 -3.40 -0.31 23.58
C ARG A 23 -3.12 -1.46 22.63
N TYR A 24 -3.70 -1.43 21.42
CA TYR A 24 -3.42 -2.42 20.38
C TYR A 24 -1.94 -2.42 20.00
N ALA A 25 -1.33 -1.26 19.79
CA ALA A 25 0.08 -1.13 19.44
C ALA A 25 1.00 -1.67 20.55
N ALA A 26 0.67 -1.41 21.82
CA ALA A 26 1.43 -1.94 22.95
C ALA A 26 1.39 -3.49 22.99
N VAL A 27 0.21 -4.07 22.84
CA VAL A 27 0.04 -5.56 22.94
C VAL A 27 0.60 -6.27 21.71
N HIS A 28 0.38 -5.73 20.50
CA HIS A 28 0.66 -6.46 19.25
C HIS A 28 1.95 -6.04 18.56
N LEU A 29 2.46 -4.84 18.86
CA LEU A 29 3.65 -4.27 18.20
C LEU A 29 4.80 -3.99 19.17
N ASN A 30 4.63 -4.14 20.48
CA ASN A 30 5.56 -3.77 21.53
C ASN A 30 5.82 -2.23 21.58
N GLU A 31 4.83 -1.43 21.21
CA GLU A 31 4.93 0.03 21.17
C GLU A 31 4.39 0.65 22.46
N THR A 32 5.28 1.14 23.30
CA THR A 32 4.97 2.06 24.40
C THR A 32 5.54 3.44 24.11
N ASP A 33 5.19 4.46 24.86
CA ASP A 33 5.76 5.80 24.68
C ASP A 33 7.28 5.81 24.89
N GLU A 34 7.79 4.97 25.80
CA GLU A 34 9.22 4.82 26.08
C GLU A 34 9.93 4.08 24.92
N THR A 35 9.43 2.91 24.52
CA THR A 35 10.03 2.12 23.43
C THR A 35 9.99 2.91 22.11
N ARG A 36 8.95 3.71 21.89
CA ARG A 36 8.85 4.58 20.70
C ARG A 36 9.97 5.61 20.65
N LYS A 37 10.17 6.36 21.74
CA LYS A 37 11.21 7.41 21.81
C LYS A 37 12.60 6.82 21.62
N SER A 38 12.92 5.75 22.35
CA SER A 38 14.24 5.12 22.29
C SER A 38 14.53 4.51 20.93
N ALA A 39 13.55 3.79 20.34
CA ALA A 39 13.73 3.14 19.04
C ALA A 39 13.87 4.14 17.88
N VAL A 40 13.08 5.24 17.88
CA VAL A 40 13.23 6.30 16.87
C VAL A 40 14.62 6.94 16.97
N ALA A 41 15.07 7.27 18.19
CA ALA A 41 16.41 7.84 18.40
C ALA A 41 17.52 6.90 17.94
N GLU A 42 17.39 5.60 18.22
CA GLU A 42 18.37 4.59 17.79
C GLU A 42 18.43 4.45 16.26
N ILE A 43 17.28 4.42 15.58
CA ILE A 43 17.25 4.35 14.11
C ILE A 43 17.81 5.63 13.49
N LYS A 44 17.53 6.82 14.06
CA LYS A 44 18.14 8.07 13.58
C LYS A 44 19.67 8.04 13.67
N ARG A 45 20.22 7.62 14.81
CA ARG A 45 21.68 7.47 14.99
C ARG A 45 22.27 6.51 13.98
N TRP A 46 21.66 5.33 13.82
CA TRP A 46 22.09 4.36 12.83
C TRP A 46 22.08 4.92 11.40
N ILE A 47 21.08 5.74 11.02
CA ILE A 47 21.02 6.40 9.70
C ILE A 47 22.20 7.37 9.53
N GLU A 48 22.54 8.15 10.57
CA GLU A 48 23.65 9.10 10.54
C GLU A 48 25.03 8.38 10.43
N GLU A 49 25.13 7.16 10.95
CA GLU A 49 26.34 6.33 10.91
C GLU A 49 26.46 5.46 9.64
N CYS A 50 25.41 5.38 8.83
CA CYS A 50 25.32 4.48 7.68
C CYS A 50 25.69 5.19 6.39
N ASP A 51 26.95 5.09 5.95
CA ASP A 51 27.46 5.70 4.71
C ASP A 51 26.77 5.15 3.44
N ASP A 52 26.29 3.90 3.47
CA ASP A 52 25.62 3.23 2.36
C ASP A 52 24.14 3.65 2.18
N LEU A 53 23.55 4.20 3.23
CA LEU A 53 22.20 4.75 3.13
C LEU A 53 22.30 6.17 2.55
N ARG A 54 22.23 6.27 1.23
CA ARG A 54 22.06 7.53 0.49
C ARG A 54 20.68 8.15 0.78
N VAL A 55 20.35 8.23 2.06
CA VAL A 55 19.03 8.62 2.54
C VAL A 55 19.18 9.95 3.24
N GLN A 56 18.77 10.99 2.58
CA GLN A 56 18.38 12.20 3.28
C GLN A 56 16.98 11.97 3.88
N ILE A 57 16.91 11.30 5.03
CA ILE A 57 15.67 11.29 5.80
C ILE A 57 15.45 12.72 6.26
N ASP A 58 14.33 13.26 5.83
CA ASP A 58 13.88 14.58 6.22
C ASP A 58 13.91 14.68 7.77
N LYS A 59 14.68 15.62 8.31
CA LYS A 59 14.88 15.78 9.76
C LYS A 59 13.64 16.34 10.49
N ASN A 60 12.51 16.44 9.77
CA ASN A 60 11.24 16.92 10.28
C ASN A 60 10.32 15.78 10.76
N ASP A 61 9.12 16.13 11.25
CA ASP A 61 8.06 15.21 11.65
C ASP A 61 7.69 14.13 10.61
N ARG A 62 7.89 14.41 9.33
CA ARG A 62 7.63 13.46 8.24
C ARG A 62 8.62 12.30 8.29
N GLY A 63 9.90 12.60 8.51
CA GLY A 63 10.96 11.59 8.66
C GLY A 63 10.71 10.70 9.88
N ASP A 64 10.35 11.28 11.01
CA ASP A 64 10.04 10.54 12.24
C ASP A 64 8.85 9.59 12.05
N PHE A 65 7.82 10.04 11.34
CA PHE A 65 6.68 9.18 11.04
C PHE A 65 7.03 8.05 10.08
N LEU A 66 7.90 8.30 9.10
CA LEU A 66 8.38 7.24 8.21
C LEU A 66 9.18 6.17 8.98
N ILE A 67 10.10 6.58 9.86
CA ILE A 67 10.82 5.67 10.76
C ILE A 67 9.84 4.85 11.60
N LEU A 68 8.83 5.50 12.17
CA LEU A 68 7.82 4.85 12.98
C LEU A 68 7.00 3.82 12.19
N ARG A 69 6.67 4.08 10.92
CA ARG A 69 6.03 3.09 10.05
C ARG A 69 6.89 1.82 9.91
N PHE A 70 8.20 1.96 9.73
CA PHE A 70 9.13 0.82 9.67
C PHE A 70 9.21 0.08 11.00
N LEU A 71 9.33 0.78 12.12
CA LEU A 71 9.34 0.19 13.46
C LEU A 71 8.06 -0.63 13.71
N ARG A 72 6.89 -0.09 13.40
CA ARG A 72 5.59 -0.77 13.55
C ARG A 72 5.46 -2.01 12.68
N VAL A 73 5.91 -1.94 11.41
CA VAL A 73 5.92 -3.12 10.52
C VAL A 73 6.80 -4.23 11.09
N CYS A 74 7.94 -3.89 11.69
CA CYS A 74 8.90 -4.80 12.28
C CYS A 74 8.62 -5.11 13.76
N LYS A 75 7.49 -4.61 14.34
CA LYS A 75 7.12 -4.79 15.74
C LYS A 75 8.22 -4.35 16.70
N PHE A 76 8.81 -3.20 16.42
CA PHE A 76 9.92 -2.59 17.18
C PHE A 76 11.18 -3.46 17.32
N ASN A 77 11.37 -4.42 16.41
CA ASN A 77 12.65 -5.11 16.30
C ASN A 77 13.61 -4.26 15.45
N LEU A 78 14.63 -3.68 16.10
CA LEU A 78 15.55 -2.72 15.49
C LEU A 78 16.32 -3.31 14.30
N GLU A 79 16.87 -4.52 14.42
CA GLU A 79 17.62 -5.15 13.35
C GLU A 79 16.77 -5.42 12.10
N LYS A 80 15.56 -5.94 12.30
CA LYS A 80 14.60 -6.11 11.19
C LYS A 80 14.19 -4.78 10.59
N THR A 81 14.12 -3.71 11.39
CA THR A 81 13.79 -2.37 10.92
C THR A 81 14.90 -1.83 10.03
N LYS A 82 16.17 -1.92 10.47
CA LYS A 82 17.35 -1.52 9.68
C LYS A 82 17.38 -2.23 8.33
N ILE A 83 17.28 -3.56 8.33
CA ILE A 83 17.26 -4.37 7.09
C ILE A 83 16.10 -3.96 6.17
N ARG A 84 14.90 -3.75 6.71
CA ARG A 84 13.74 -3.36 5.89
C ARG A 84 13.91 -1.97 5.29
N MET A 85 14.50 -1.03 6.03
CA MET A 85 14.81 0.30 5.53
C MET A 85 15.86 0.24 4.41
N GLN A 86 16.94 -0.52 4.58
CA GLN A 86 17.93 -0.74 3.51
C GLN A 86 17.26 -1.30 2.25
N ASN A 87 16.47 -2.37 2.37
CA ASN A 87 15.73 -2.96 1.25
C ASN A 87 14.80 -1.96 0.56
N TYR A 88 14.14 -1.08 1.31
CA TYR A 88 13.24 -0.07 0.77
C TYR A 88 13.98 0.94 -0.10
N TYR A 89 15.08 1.49 0.39
CA TYR A 89 15.85 2.48 -0.35
C TYR A 89 16.62 1.86 -1.52
N GLU A 90 17.19 0.66 -1.33
CA GLU A 90 17.81 -0.09 -2.42
C GLU A 90 16.82 -0.38 -3.55
N GLN A 91 15.60 -0.80 -3.21
CA GLN A 91 14.58 -1.07 -4.22
C GLN A 91 14.16 0.22 -4.95
N ARG A 92 14.02 1.34 -4.26
CA ARG A 92 13.72 2.65 -4.88
C ARG A 92 14.82 3.09 -5.84
N PHE A 93 16.07 2.87 -5.47
CA PHE A 93 17.23 3.17 -6.31
C PHE A 93 17.29 2.26 -7.56
N ARG A 94 17.03 0.96 -7.40
CA ARG A 94 17.09 -0.02 -8.49
C ARG A 94 15.92 0.03 -9.45
N LEU A 95 14.78 0.56 -9.03
CA LEU A 95 13.52 0.61 -9.81
C LEU A 95 12.97 2.04 -9.86
N PRO A 96 13.73 3.01 -10.38
CA PRO A 96 13.29 4.40 -10.42
C PRO A 96 12.00 4.58 -11.22
N GLU A 97 11.73 3.70 -12.20
CA GLU A 97 10.49 3.71 -12.98
C GLU A 97 9.23 3.43 -12.12
N TRP A 98 9.36 2.82 -10.94
CA TRP A 98 8.27 2.60 -10.01
C TRP A 98 8.07 3.77 -9.03
N TYR A 99 9.14 4.46 -8.66
CA TYR A 99 9.16 5.36 -7.52
C TYR A 99 9.43 6.83 -7.86
N MET A 100 9.90 7.10 -9.10
CA MET A 100 10.25 8.44 -9.55
C MET A 100 9.24 8.98 -10.54
N ASN A 101 9.25 10.32 -10.73
CA ASN A 101 8.38 11.02 -11.65
C ASN A 101 6.88 10.74 -11.39
N LYS A 102 6.49 10.94 -10.11
CA LYS A 102 5.14 10.71 -9.59
C LYS A 102 4.18 11.88 -9.87
N ASN A 103 4.37 12.59 -10.97
CA ASN A 103 3.46 13.65 -11.39
C ASN A 103 2.14 13.04 -11.91
N PRO A 104 1.00 13.20 -11.19
CA PRO A 104 -0.27 12.58 -11.58
C PRO A 104 -0.81 13.10 -12.91
N PHE A 105 -0.36 14.27 -13.38
CA PHE A 105 -0.80 14.86 -14.66
C PHE A 105 -0.10 14.28 -15.89
N ARG A 106 0.78 13.30 -15.75
CA ARG A 106 1.34 12.58 -16.89
C ARG A 106 0.24 11.83 -17.63
N PRO A 107 0.18 11.89 -18.99
CA PRO A 107 -0.93 11.30 -19.75
C PRO A 107 -1.17 9.81 -19.45
N GLU A 108 -0.11 9.02 -19.36
CA GLU A 108 -0.18 7.58 -19.07
C GLU A 108 -0.70 7.29 -17.65
N LEU A 109 -0.43 8.17 -16.67
CA LEU A 109 -0.97 8.03 -15.32
C LEU A 109 -2.42 8.49 -15.24
N GLN A 110 -2.79 9.56 -15.97
CA GLN A 110 -4.17 10.03 -16.06
C GLN A 110 -5.11 8.95 -16.58
N GLU A 111 -4.73 8.22 -17.63
CA GLU A 111 -5.53 7.13 -18.16
C GLU A 111 -5.74 6.01 -17.13
N LEU A 112 -4.69 5.63 -16.41
CA LEU A 112 -4.77 4.60 -15.37
C LEU A 112 -5.58 5.07 -14.15
N LEU A 113 -5.52 6.36 -13.81
CA LEU A 113 -6.35 6.97 -12.76
C LEU A 113 -7.83 6.96 -13.15
N ASP A 114 -8.16 7.29 -14.40
CA ASP A 114 -9.52 7.24 -14.93
C ASP A 114 -10.08 5.81 -14.94
N LEU A 115 -9.24 4.81 -15.15
CA LEU A 115 -9.59 3.39 -15.04
C LEU A 115 -9.82 2.93 -13.59
N GLY A 116 -9.38 3.70 -12.59
CA GLY A 116 -9.52 3.32 -11.19
C GLY A 116 -8.78 2.03 -10.85
N ILE A 117 -7.52 1.91 -11.27
CA ILE A 117 -6.71 0.67 -11.08
C ILE A 117 -6.47 0.37 -9.61
N ILE A 118 -6.28 1.40 -8.77
CA ILE A 118 -5.99 1.28 -7.33
C ILE A 118 -6.94 2.18 -6.57
N LEU A 119 -7.73 1.60 -5.70
CA LEU A 119 -8.80 2.28 -4.97
C LEU A 119 -8.77 1.91 -3.49
N PRO A 120 -7.97 2.61 -2.66
CA PRO A 120 -8.13 2.50 -1.21
C PRO A 120 -9.53 2.96 -0.80
N LEU A 121 -10.21 2.20 0.07
CA LEU A 121 -11.50 2.61 0.60
C LEU A 121 -11.32 3.82 1.53
N ARG A 122 -12.35 4.66 1.59
CA ARG A 122 -12.30 5.94 2.33
C ARG A 122 -12.31 5.77 3.85
N LYS A 123 -12.71 4.59 4.35
CA LYS A 123 -12.75 4.25 5.77
C LYS A 123 -12.10 2.89 6.00
N PRO A 124 -11.54 2.62 7.18
CA PRO A 124 -11.00 1.31 7.53
C PRO A 124 -12.11 0.27 7.70
N ASP A 125 -11.71 -1.01 7.67
CA ASP A 125 -12.61 -2.12 8.01
C ASP A 125 -12.85 -2.22 9.54
N ASN A 126 -13.65 -3.21 9.96
CA ASN A 126 -13.97 -3.44 11.37
C ASN A 126 -12.73 -3.76 12.25
N HIS A 127 -11.58 -4.05 11.66
CA HIS A 127 -10.32 -4.31 12.35
C HIS A 127 -9.34 -3.13 12.27
N GLY A 128 -9.80 -1.96 11.81
CA GLY A 128 -8.96 -0.77 11.64
C GLY A 128 -8.01 -0.81 10.45
N ARG A 129 -8.09 -1.83 9.57
CA ARG A 129 -7.20 -2.01 8.43
C ARG A 129 -7.63 -1.16 7.24
N LEU A 130 -6.66 -0.61 6.52
CA LEU A 130 -6.91 0.03 5.23
C LEU A 130 -7.28 -1.05 4.21
N VAL A 131 -8.45 -0.95 3.61
CA VAL A 131 -8.87 -1.82 2.51
C VAL A 131 -8.47 -1.19 1.19
N ILE A 132 -7.79 -1.95 0.33
CA ILE A 132 -7.35 -1.47 -0.99
C ILE A 132 -7.87 -2.43 -2.04
N ILE A 133 -8.69 -1.91 -2.96
CA ILE A 133 -9.16 -2.64 -4.14
C ILE A 133 -8.20 -2.32 -5.29
N MET A 134 -7.72 -3.35 -5.97
CA MET A 134 -6.82 -3.25 -7.11
C MET A 134 -7.39 -4.04 -8.29
N TYR A 135 -7.31 -3.48 -9.48
CA TYR A 135 -7.70 -4.15 -10.72
C TYR A 135 -6.49 -4.56 -11.53
N GLY A 136 -6.12 -5.83 -11.46
CA GLY A 136 -4.93 -6.37 -12.13
C GLY A 136 -5.05 -6.48 -13.64
N THR A 137 -6.28 -6.45 -14.17
CA THR A 137 -6.57 -6.76 -15.58
C THR A 137 -7.44 -5.71 -16.28
N ARG A 138 -7.73 -4.57 -15.63
CA ARG A 138 -8.57 -3.52 -16.21
C ARG A 138 -7.82 -2.65 -17.23
N HIS A 139 -6.51 -2.60 -17.15
CA HIS A 139 -5.67 -1.83 -18.05
C HIS A 139 -5.47 -2.52 -19.40
N ASP A 140 -5.09 -1.76 -20.43
CA ASP A 140 -4.64 -2.34 -21.70
C ASP A 140 -3.15 -2.73 -21.60
N PRO A 141 -2.80 -4.04 -21.62
CA PRO A 141 -1.42 -4.48 -21.46
C PRO A 141 -0.52 -4.16 -22.66
N LYS A 142 -1.07 -3.75 -23.81
CA LYS A 142 -0.28 -3.29 -24.96
C LYS A 142 0.13 -1.82 -24.82
N LYS A 143 -0.63 -1.03 -24.05
CA LYS A 143 -0.45 0.39 -23.88
C LYS A 143 0.20 0.75 -22.54
N HIS A 144 -0.27 0.14 -21.46
CA HIS A 144 0.12 0.50 -20.09
C HIS A 144 1.22 -0.42 -19.55
N LYS A 145 2.25 0.18 -18.99
CA LYS A 145 3.37 -0.54 -18.37
C LYS A 145 3.06 -0.92 -16.94
N VAL A 146 3.55 -2.06 -16.48
CA VAL A 146 3.45 -2.49 -15.07
C VAL A 146 4.12 -1.46 -14.14
N SER A 147 5.18 -0.80 -14.59
CA SER A 147 5.85 0.26 -13.83
C SER A 147 4.92 1.44 -13.52
N ASP A 148 4.07 1.85 -14.47
CA ASP A 148 3.13 2.97 -14.26
C ASP A 148 1.97 2.55 -13.34
N ILE A 149 1.49 1.30 -13.47
CA ILE A 149 0.50 0.71 -12.55
C ILE A 149 1.06 0.66 -11.13
N THR A 150 2.30 0.18 -10.96
CA THR A 150 2.98 0.13 -9.66
C THR A 150 3.19 1.53 -9.10
N LYS A 151 3.57 2.50 -9.94
CA LYS A 151 3.72 3.90 -9.55
C LYS A 151 2.43 4.48 -8.99
N ILE A 152 1.29 4.28 -9.66
CA ILE A 152 -0.02 4.72 -9.13
C ILE A 152 -0.35 4.03 -7.81
N ALA A 153 -0.03 2.73 -7.66
CA ALA A 153 -0.22 2.03 -6.40
C ALA A 153 0.60 2.65 -5.27
N VAL A 154 1.87 2.97 -5.53
CA VAL A 154 2.74 3.67 -4.57
C VAL A 154 2.15 5.04 -4.22
N MET A 155 1.77 5.85 -5.22
CA MET A 155 1.18 7.17 -5.00
C MET A 155 -0.08 7.10 -4.14
N ALA A 156 -1.01 6.20 -4.46
CA ALA A 156 -2.27 6.05 -3.72
C ALA A 156 -2.03 5.60 -2.27
N ILE A 157 -1.13 4.64 -2.05
CA ILE A 157 -0.80 4.15 -0.71
C ILE A 157 -0.09 5.24 0.10
N GLU A 158 0.84 5.99 -0.48
CA GLU A 158 1.52 7.09 0.22
C GLU A 158 0.51 8.17 0.64
N ILE A 159 -0.41 8.58 -0.22
CA ILE A 159 -1.44 9.56 0.13
C ILE A 159 -2.42 8.99 1.17
N ALA A 160 -2.85 7.72 1.03
CA ALA A 160 -3.72 7.08 2.01
C ALA A 160 -3.07 6.99 3.40
N THR A 161 -1.74 6.83 3.46
CA THR A 161 -0.99 6.67 4.71
C THR A 161 -0.41 7.97 5.25
N LYS A 162 -0.42 9.04 4.46
CA LYS A 162 0.22 10.34 4.75
C LYS A 162 -0.11 10.87 6.14
N ASN A 163 -1.38 10.87 6.49
CA ASN A 163 -1.86 11.44 7.74
C ASN A 163 -2.69 10.45 8.59
N TYR A 164 -3.02 9.27 8.06
CA TYR A 164 -3.79 8.26 8.79
C TYR A 164 -2.85 7.31 9.54
N THR A 165 -2.46 7.74 10.74
CA THR A 165 -1.46 7.05 11.56
C THR A 165 -1.85 5.60 11.91
N ALA A 166 -3.15 5.34 12.11
CA ALA A 166 -3.67 4.03 12.50
C ALA A 166 -3.39 2.93 11.46
N VAL A 167 -3.26 3.26 10.16
CA VAL A 167 -2.89 2.27 9.15
C VAL A 167 -1.51 1.64 9.40
N SER A 168 -0.57 2.38 9.97
CA SER A 168 0.73 1.83 10.35
C SER A 168 0.64 0.85 11.52
N VAL A 169 -0.41 0.98 12.34
CA VAL A 169 -0.72 0.11 13.48
C VAL A 169 -1.46 -1.15 13.04
N TYR A 170 -2.52 -1.01 12.23
CA TYR A 170 -3.37 -2.14 11.83
C TYR A 170 -2.96 -2.79 10.52
N GLY A 171 -2.33 -2.04 9.62
CA GLY A 171 -1.93 -2.50 8.29
C GLY A 171 -3.04 -2.39 7.25
N CYS A 172 -2.94 -3.18 6.18
CA CYS A 172 -3.90 -3.18 5.08
C CYS A 172 -4.33 -4.57 4.65
N SER A 173 -5.49 -4.65 4.00
CA SER A 173 -6.02 -5.80 3.29
C SER A 173 -6.15 -5.45 1.81
N LEU A 174 -5.54 -6.25 0.94
CA LEU A 174 -5.58 -6.07 -0.51
C LEU A 174 -6.63 -6.98 -1.12
N PHE A 175 -7.42 -6.45 -2.03
CA PHE A 175 -8.37 -7.18 -2.87
C PHE A 175 -7.97 -6.95 -4.33
N LEU A 176 -7.35 -7.96 -4.94
CA LEU A 176 -6.88 -7.89 -6.32
C LEU A 176 -7.89 -8.59 -7.23
N ASP A 177 -8.65 -7.79 -7.97
CA ASP A 177 -9.55 -8.26 -9.00
C ASP A 177 -8.77 -8.63 -10.27
N VAL A 178 -8.92 -9.89 -10.69
CA VAL A 178 -8.25 -10.45 -11.87
C VAL A 178 -9.25 -11.00 -12.88
N ALA A 179 -10.44 -10.37 -12.98
CA ALA A 179 -11.44 -10.72 -13.98
C ALA A 179 -10.92 -10.51 -15.40
N ASN A 180 -11.35 -11.38 -16.33
CA ASN A 180 -11.08 -11.28 -17.76
C ASN A 180 -9.59 -11.11 -18.13
N PRO A 181 -8.66 -11.93 -17.63
CA PRO A 181 -7.26 -11.83 -17.96
C PRO A 181 -7.01 -12.20 -19.43
N THR A 182 -6.08 -11.52 -20.08
CA THR A 182 -5.58 -11.89 -21.40
C THR A 182 -4.17 -12.49 -21.31
N ILE A 183 -3.72 -13.15 -22.39
CA ILE A 183 -2.35 -13.65 -22.47
C ILE A 183 -1.33 -12.51 -22.32
N GLN A 184 -1.63 -11.32 -22.84
CA GLN A 184 -0.76 -10.16 -22.75
C GLN A 184 -0.59 -9.70 -21.28
N HIS A 185 -1.64 -9.77 -20.44
CA HIS A 185 -1.50 -9.52 -19.00
C HIS A 185 -0.54 -10.51 -18.34
N ALA A 186 -0.64 -11.78 -18.68
CA ALA A 186 0.27 -12.81 -18.17
C ALA A 186 1.73 -12.57 -18.63
N LEU A 187 1.92 -12.19 -19.90
CA LEU A 187 3.25 -11.90 -20.46
C LEU A 187 3.92 -10.67 -19.83
N GLN A 188 3.15 -9.72 -19.31
CA GLN A 188 3.70 -8.59 -18.54
C GLN A 188 4.24 -9.03 -17.17
N MET A 189 3.71 -10.12 -16.60
CA MET A 189 4.12 -10.64 -15.30
C MET A 189 5.38 -11.52 -15.42
N GLN A 190 6.48 -10.91 -15.89
CA GLN A 190 7.78 -11.58 -15.97
C GLN A 190 8.30 -11.96 -14.57
N PRO A 191 9.09 -13.03 -14.41
CA PRO A 191 9.61 -13.49 -13.13
C PRO A 191 10.30 -12.39 -12.31
N GLN A 192 11.09 -11.53 -12.95
CA GLN A 192 11.76 -10.41 -12.31
C GLN A 192 10.79 -9.37 -11.74
N ILE A 193 9.72 -9.06 -12.46
CA ILE A 193 8.67 -8.13 -11.99
C ILE A 193 7.95 -8.72 -10.78
N ILE A 194 7.57 -9.99 -10.86
CA ILE A 194 6.91 -10.69 -9.75
C ILE A 194 7.82 -10.73 -8.52
N MET A 195 9.10 -11.05 -8.69
CA MET A 195 10.08 -11.06 -7.60
C MET A 195 10.17 -9.67 -6.94
N ASN A 196 10.25 -8.60 -7.71
CA ASN A 196 10.31 -7.24 -7.20
C ASN A 196 9.02 -6.83 -6.46
N LEU A 197 7.83 -7.20 -6.97
CA LEU A 197 6.54 -6.96 -6.30
C LEU A 197 6.47 -7.70 -4.97
N VAL A 198 6.82 -8.99 -4.95
CA VAL A 198 6.82 -9.79 -3.73
C VAL A 198 7.83 -9.25 -2.72
N HIS A 199 9.02 -8.83 -3.18
CA HIS A 199 10.03 -8.19 -2.32
C HIS A 199 9.49 -6.90 -1.69
N ALA A 200 8.83 -6.03 -2.48
CA ALA A 200 8.18 -4.83 -1.97
C ALA A 200 7.19 -5.17 -0.84
N TRP A 201 6.33 -6.15 -1.05
CA TRP A 201 5.27 -6.49 -0.10
C TRP A 201 5.79 -7.11 1.20
N GLN A 202 6.76 -8.02 1.12
CA GLN A 202 7.19 -8.79 2.30
C GLN A 202 8.41 -8.22 3.00
N SER A 203 9.30 -7.47 2.31
CA SER A 203 10.64 -7.17 2.83
C SER A 203 11.05 -5.70 2.75
N SER A 204 10.33 -4.85 2.00
CA SER A 204 10.73 -3.49 1.69
C SER A 204 9.70 -2.46 2.21
N TYR A 205 8.48 -2.45 1.72
CA TYR A 205 7.52 -1.37 1.95
C TYR A 205 7.08 -1.24 3.42
N PRO A 206 6.96 0.01 3.98
CA PRO A 206 6.64 0.23 5.39
C PRO A 206 5.13 0.16 5.68
N ILE A 207 4.48 -0.92 5.23
CA ILE A 207 3.09 -1.24 5.53
C ILE A 207 2.92 -2.73 5.81
N ARG A 208 2.08 -3.09 6.76
CA ARG A 208 1.78 -4.49 7.07
C ARG A 208 0.63 -4.99 6.21
N ILE A 209 0.91 -5.86 5.27
CA ILE A 209 -0.13 -6.56 4.52
C ILE A 209 -0.69 -7.67 5.41
N GLN A 210 -1.96 -7.58 5.77
CA GLN A 210 -2.66 -8.55 6.62
C GLN A 210 -3.29 -9.68 5.80
N SER A 211 -3.82 -9.34 4.63
CA SER A 211 -4.31 -10.33 3.66
C SER A 211 -4.14 -9.82 2.22
N ILE A 212 -3.99 -10.76 1.31
CA ILE A 212 -4.06 -10.56 -0.14
C ILE A 212 -5.17 -11.47 -0.63
N ASN A 213 -6.24 -10.88 -1.11
CA ASN A 213 -7.44 -11.59 -1.57
C ASN A 213 -7.52 -11.44 -3.09
N ILE A 214 -7.21 -12.51 -3.82
CA ILE A 214 -7.38 -12.57 -5.27
C ILE A 214 -8.84 -12.92 -5.53
N ILE A 215 -9.56 -12.05 -6.21
CA ILE A 215 -11.00 -12.22 -6.53
C ILE A 215 -11.21 -12.35 -8.03
N ASN A 216 -12.33 -12.93 -8.43
CA ASN A 216 -12.67 -13.25 -9.82
C ASN A 216 -11.59 -14.09 -10.52
N ALA A 217 -10.93 -14.97 -9.76
CA ALA A 217 -9.87 -15.82 -10.26
C ALA A 217 -10.40 -16.83 -11.26
N SER A 218 -9.90 -16.79 -12.50
CA SER A 218 -10.12 -17.86 -13.48
C SER A 218 -9.17 -19.03 -13.21
N LYS A 219 -9.52 -20.23 -13.68
CA LYS A 219 -8.66 -21.42 -13.57
C LYS A 219 -7.27 -21.27 -14.25
N TYR A 220 -7.09 -20.28 -15.11
CA TYR A 220 -5.82 -20.03 -15.80
C TYR A 220 -4.82 -19.20 -14.97
N ILE A 221 -5.27 -18.56 -13.89
CA ILE A 221 -4.41 -17.74 -13.04
C ILE A 221 -3.38 -18.55 -12.23
N ASP A 222 -3.60 -19.87 -12.10
CA ASP A 222 -2.76 -20.75 -11.27
C ASP A 222 -1.28 -20.72 -11.65
N ILE A 223 -0.96 -20.51 -12.94
CA ILE A 223 0.43 -20.43 -13.40
C ILE A 223 1.11 -19.19 -12.81
N VAL A 224 0.45 -18.04 -12.91
CA VAL A 224 0.96 -16.78 -12.38
C VAL A 224 1.03 -16.83 -10.85
N LEU A 225 0.00 -17.38 -10.19
CA LEU A 225 -0.03 -17.53 -8.73
C LEU A 225 1.05 -18.48 -8.21
N ARG A 226 1.35 -19.58 -8.92
CA ARG A 226 2.47 -20.47 -8.55
C ARG A 226 3.79 -19.72 -8.58
N LEU A 227 4.00 -18.88 -9.58
CA LEU A 227 5.21 -18.07 -9.68
C LEU A 227 5.28 -17.02 -8.54
N PHE A 228 4.18 -16.33 -8.20
CA PHE A 228 4.11 -15.47 -7.03
C PHE A 228 4.47 -16.22 -5.75
N ARG A 229 3.85 -17.39 -5.52
CA ARG A 229 4.09 -18.22 -4.33
C ARG A 229 5.54 -18.71 -4.23
N SER A 230 6.24 -18.91 -5.34
CA SER A 230 7.64 -19.35 -5.32
C SER A 230 8.60 -18.31 -4.72
N PHE A 231 8.27 -17.01 -4.81
CA PHE A 231 9.04 -15.93 -4.23
C PHE A 231 8.55 -15.51 -2.84
N MET A 232 7.37 -15.97 -2.40
CA MET A 232 6.79 -15.61 -1.11
C MET A 232 7.38 -16.47 0.02
N ASN A 233 7.64 -15.83 1.17
CA ASN A 233 7.89 -16.55 2.41
C ASN A 233 6.59 -17.17 2.95
N GLU A 234 6.70 -18.14 3.89
CA GLU A 234 5.53 -18.85 4.43
C GLU A 234 4.49 -17.92 5.05
N LYS A 235 4.93 -16.87 5.74
CA LYS A 235 4.02 -15.88 6.32
C LYS A 235 3.16 -15.18 5.26
N MET A 236 3.75 -14.85 4.10
CA MET A 236 3.03 -14.19 3.02
C MET A 236 2.11 -15.17 2.28
N LYS A 237 2.56 -16.42 2.07
CA LYS A 237 1.73 -17.49 1.50
C LYS A 237 0.45 -17.70 2.31
N ASN A 238 0.56 -17.73 3.65
CA ASN A 238 -0.58 -17.91 4.56
C ASN A 238 -1.56 -16.71 4.55
N ARG A 239 -1.17 -15.58 3.99
CA ARG A 239 -2.00 -14.37 3.83
C ARG A 239 -2.63 -14.25 2.45
N LEU A 240 -2.25 -15.13 1.52
CA LEU A 240 -2.76 -15.15 0.16
C LEU A 240 -3.98 -16.07 0.06
N HIS A 241 -5.14 -15.49 -0.18
CA HIS A 241 -6.41 -16.18 -0.38
C HIS A 241 -6.87 -16.01 -1.82
N VAL A 242 -7.47 -17.05 -2.39
CA VAL A 242 -7.97 -17.03 -3.76
C VAL A 242 -9.46 -17.37 -3.76
N TYR A 243 -10.26 -16.50 -4.32
CA TYR A 243 -11.70 -16.62 -4.42
C TYR A 243 -12.11 -16.71 -5.88
N LEU A 244 -12.77 -17.80 -6.24
CA LEU A 244 -13.42 -17.94 -7.54
C LEU A 244 -14.61 -16.97 -7.61
N GLU A 245 -15.05 -16.66 -8.82
CA GLU A 245 -16.19 -15.75 -9.04
C GLU A 245 -17.43 -16.14 -8.20
N SER A 246 -17.75 -17.43 -8.12
CA SER A 246 -18.87 -17.97 -7.35
C SER A 246 -18.76 -17.77 -5.82
N ALA A 247 -17.56 -17.49 -5.30
CA ALA A 247 -17.28 -17.34 -3.88
C ALA A 247 -16.87 -15.91 -3.49
N MET A 248 -16.93 -14.96 -4.42
CA MET A 248 -16.45 -13.58 -4.23
C MET A 248 -17.10 -12.89 -3.02
N GLN A 249 -18.40 -13.06 -2.80
CA GLN A 249 -19.11 -12.41 -1.69
C GLN A 249 -18.54 -12.78 -0.31
N ASN A 250 -17.96 -13.96 -0.15
CA ASN A 250 -17.40 -14.41 1.11
C ASN A 250 -16.11 -13.65 1.50
N CYS A 251 -15.42 -13.04 0.54
CA CYS A 251 -14.18 -12.32 0.84
C CYS A 251 -14.42 -10.96 1.51
N PHE A 252 -15.62 -10.38 1.37
CA PHE A 252 -15.96 -9.06 1.91
C PHE A 252 -16.71 -9.10 3.25
N LYS A 253 -16.90 -10.28 3.85
CA LYS A 253 -17.70 -10.44 5.08
C LYS A 253 -17.23 -9.59 6.28
N ASP A 254 -15.94 -9.28 6.35
CA ASP A 254 -15.36 -8.47 7.43
C ASP A 254 -15.35 -6.97 7.11
N ILE A 255 -15.84 -6.58 5.93
CA ILE A 255 -15.88 -5.20 5.48
C ILE A 255 -17.29 -4.65 5.70
N PRO A 256 -17.46 -3.55 6.44
CA PRO A 256 -18.78 -2.94 6.62
C PRO A 256 -19.41 -2.55 5.28
N ALA A 257 -20.71 -2.87 5.10
CA ALA A 257 -21.41 -2.57 3.85
C ALA A 257 -21.40 -1.08 3.50
N ASN A 258 -21.39 -0.20 4.49
CA ASN A 258 -21.41 1.26 4.29
C ASN A 258 -20.08 1.85 3.79
N ILE A 259 -19.00 1.06 3.73
CA ILE A 259 -17.72 1.48 3.15
C ILE A 259 -17.40 0.71 1.86
N LEU A 260 -18.06 -0.42 1.62
CA LEU A 260 -17.88 -1.25 0.44
C LEU A 260 -18.67 -0.64 -0.75
N PRO A 261 -18.07 -0.52 -1.94
CA PRO A 261 -18.75 -0.08 -3.15
C PRO A 261 -19.97 -0.91 -3.52
N VAL A 262 -20.95 -0.29 -4.18
CA VAL A 262 -22.22 -0.95 -4.58
C VAL A 262 -21.98 -2.13 -5.52
N GLU A 263 -20.93 -2.09 -6.33
CA GLU A 263 -20.55 -3.17 -7.24
C GLU A 263 -20.09 -4.44 -6.51
N PHE A 264 -19.75 -4.32 -5.24
CA PHE A 264 -19.42 -5.44 -4.35
C PHE A 264 -20.51 -5.73 -3.31
N GLY A 265 -21.73 -5.20 -3.52
CA GLY A 265 -22.87 -5.40 -2.65
C GLY A 265 -22.94 -4.49 -1.42
N GLY A 266 -22.14 -3.42 -1.39
CA GLY A 266 -22.15 -2.42 -0.33
C GLY A 266 -23.05 -1.22 -0.61
N THR A 267 -22.93 -0.18 0.23
CA THR A 267 -23.65 1.09 0.12
C THR A 267 -22.72 2.31 0.20
N GLY A 268 -21.40 2.10 0.02
CA GLY A 268 -20.35 3.11 0.19
C GLY A 268 -20.12 4.02 -1.03
N GLY A 269 -21.06 4.07 -1.98
CA GLY A 269 -20.92 4.75 -3.26
C GLY A 269 -20.45 3.81 -4.38
N THR A 270 -20.24 4.34 -5.57
CA THR A 270 -19.81 3.57 -6.74
C THR A 270 -18.28 3.54 -6.87
N LEU A 271 -17.76 2.55 -7.58
CA LEU A 271 -16.33 2.50 -7.95
C LEU A 271 -15.92 3.71 -8.79
N GLN A 272 -16.80 4.22 -9.64
CA GLN A 272 -16.53 5.40 -10.45
C GLN A 272 -16.38 6.67 -9.60
N GLU A 273 -17.25 6.85 -8.61
CA GLU A 273 -17.13 7.96 -7.65
C GLU A 273 -15.84 7.85 -6.84
N LEU A 274 -15.46 6.64 -6.44
CA LEU A 274 -14.22 6.39 -5.70
C LEU A 274 -12.99 6.66 -6.59
N ALA A 275 -13.02 6.29 -7.88
CA ALA A 275 -11.94 6.58 -8.83
C ALA A 275 -11.78 8.09 -9.05
N GLY A 276 -12.88 8.82 -9.27
CA GLY A 276 -12.86 10.28 -9.38
C GLY A 276 -12.32 10.97 -8.13
N TYR A 277 -12.70 10.47 -6.95
CA TYR A 277 -12.18 10.96 -5.67
C TYR A 277 -10.65 10.77 -5.57
N TRP A 278 -10.13 9.58 -5.86
CA TRP A 278 -8.68 9.31 -5.78
C TRP A 278 -7.89 10.07 -6.84
N LYS A 279 -8.41 10.18 -8.06
CA LYS A 279 -7.79 10.99 -9.12
C LYS A 279 -7.58 12.43 -8.63
N LYS A 280 -8.66 13.10 -8.21
CA LYS A 280 -8.62 14.46 -7.69
C LYS A 280 -7.64 14.60 -6.51
N LEU A 281 -7.68 13.64 -5.57
CA LEU A 281 -6.83 13.68 -4.39
C LEU A 281 -5.34 13.55 -4.74
N LEU A 282 -4.97 12.73 -5.70
CA LEU A 282 -3.59 12.59 -6.18
C LEU A 282 -3.14 13.85 -6.91
N GLU A 283 -4.00 14.46 -7.72
CA GLU A 283 -3.74 15.73 -8.40
C GLU A 283 -3.50 16.88 -7.41
N GLU A 284 -4.32 17.00 -6.37
CA GLU A 284 -4.18 18.00 -5.30
C GLU A 284 -2.91 17.79 -4.46
N ASN A 285 -2.40 16.57 -4.38
CA ASN A 285 -1.16 16.24 -3.66
C ASN A 285 0.08 16.11 -4.56
N ARG A 286 0.02 16.62 -5.80
CA ARG A 286 1.12 16.55 -6.76
C ARG A 286 2.46 16.99 -6.18
N ASP A 287 2.50 18.18 -5.59
CA ASP A 287 3.75 18.75 -5.10
C ASP A 287 4.35 17.93 -3.96
N TRP A 288 3.49 17.39 -3.09
CA TRP A 288 3.92 16.48 -2.03
C TRP A 288 4.48 15.16 -2.60
N LEU A 289 3.86 14.60 -3.64
CA LEU A 289 4.33 13.38 -4.31
C LEU A 289 5.67 13.61 -5.01
N MET A 290 5.84 14.77 -5.66
CA MET A 290 7.09 15.13 -6.33
C MET A 290 8.22 15.43 -5.34
N ASP A 291 7.88 16.01 -4.17
CA ASP A 291 8.87 16.31 -3.14
C ASP A 291 9.42 15.04 -2.45
N ASP A 292 8.60 13.99 -2.32
CA ASP A 292 9.05 12.68 -1.80
C ASP A 292 10.17 12.05 -2.65
N GLU A 293 10.29 12.44 -3.91
CA GLU A 293 11.34 11.95 -4.80
C GLU A 293 12.73 12.48 -4.43
N LYS A 294 12.81 13.71 -3.91
CA LYS A 294 14.08 14.36 -3.53
C LYS A 294 14.80 13.63 -2.40
N ASN A 295 14.07 12.84 -1.62
CA ASN A 295 14.62 12.04 -0.51
C ASN A 295 15.15 10.66 -0.97
N CYS A 296 15.32 10.45 -2.28
CA CYS A 296 15.71 9.16 -2.85
C CYS A 296 17.13 9.12 -3.44
N TYR A 297 17.90 10.24 -3.31
CA TYR A 297 19.26 10.37 -3.86
C TYR A 297 20.28 10.72 -2.80
#